data_e868ed2fadb6eaf6444409590e43aa79
#
_entry.id   e868ed2fadb6eaf6444409590e43aa79
#
_cell.length_a   1.000
_cell.length_b   1.000
_cell.length_c   1.000
_cell.angle_alpha   90.00
_cell.angle_beta   90.00
_cell.angle_gamma   90.00
#
_symmetry.space_group_name_H-M   'P 1'
#
loop_
_entity.id
_entity.type
_entity.pdbx_description
1 polymer ?
#
loop_
_entity_poly.entity_id
_entity_poly.type
_entity_poly.pdbx_seq_one_letter_code
_entity_poly.pdbx_strand_id
1 'polypeptide(L)'
;MCIRDRDYTRESGVRELDRQLASVMRYQARQLVMKDKIKSTLTAIDVEKILGKPRYSNDIYKIANMPGVAVGLAWTYVGGDILFIETSLSDGKGELKLTGNLGNVMKESASTALTYLQSNAKKYKLDSILFEKKNIHIHVPEGAVPKDGPSAGVTMMSAIASALTGKRIKPFLAMTGEITLRGQVLPVGGIKEKVLAARRAGLKEIILCWQNEKDVQEIDPEFIKGIKFHYVKTMSQVLELALVG
;
A
#
# COMPACT_ATOMS: atom_id res chain seq x y z
N MET A 1 -4.90 -18.89 0.43
CA MET A 1 -5.85 -17.78 0.66
C MET A 1 -7.00 -17.92 -0.31
N CYS A 2 -8.21 -17.99 0.19
CA CYS A 2 -9.39 -18.28 -0.62
C CYS A 2 -9.89 -17.00 -1.31
N ILE A 3 -10.35 -17.09 -2.55
CA ILE A 3 -10.99 -15.98 -3.29
C ILE A 3 -12.08 -15.30 -2.45
N ARG A 4 -12.81 -16.06 -1.64
CA ARG A 4 -13.86 -15.55 -0.75
C ARG A 4 -13.35 -14.51 0.23
N ASP A 5 -12.20 -14.76 0.88
CA ASP A 5 -11.63 -13.89 1.92
C ASP A 5 -11.07 -12.60 1.32
N ARG A 6 -10.66 -12.63 0.06
CA ARG A 6 -10.07 -11.51 -0.64
C ARG A 6 -11.12 -10.63 -1.33
N ASP A 7 -12.09 -11.28 -1.98
CA ASP A 7 -12.94 -10.62 -2.96
C ASP A 7 -14.35 -10.32 -2.40
N TYR A 8 -14.77 -11.00 -1.32
CA TYR A 8 -16.13 -10.90 -0.80
C TYR A 8 -16.22 -10.42 0.66
N THR A 9 -15.12 -10.45 1.42
CA THR A 9 -15.13 -10.03 2.84
C THR A 9 -13.94 -9.12 3.17
N ARG A 10 -14.19 -8.08 3.99
CA ARG A 10 -13.19 -7.22 4.64
C ARG A 10 -13.67 -6.95 6.05
N GLU A 11 -13.16 -7.72 7.00
CA GLU A 11 -13.59 -7.66 8.41
C GLU A 11 -12.45 -8.02 9.36
N SER A 12 -12.55 -7.58 10.61
CA SER A 12 -11.58 -7.90 11.67
C SER A 12 -11.74 -9.31 12.24
N GLY A 13 -12.82 -10.00 11.90
CA GLY A 13 -13.12 -11.36 12.32
C GLY A 13 -13.43 -12.27 11.14
N VAL A 14 -14.30 -13.27 11.37
CA VAL A 14 -14.70 -14.26 10.37
C VAL A 14 -16.21 -14.36 10.20
N ARG A 15 -16.98 -13.43 10.76
CA ARG A 15 -18.45 -13.50 10.77
C ARG A 15 -19.06 -13.34 9.39
N GLU A 16 -18.58 -12.42 8.60
CA GLU A 16 -19.04 -12.24 7.22
C GLU A 16 -18.56 -13.37 6.32
N LEU A 17 -17.35 -13.86 6.54
CA LEU A 17 -16.84 -15.06 5.87
C LEU A 17 -17.76 -16.27 6.14
N ASP A 18 -18.14 -16.49 7.38
CA ASP A 18 -19.08 -17.55 7.75
C ASP A 18 -20.43 -17.39 7.02
N ARG A 19 -20.98 -16.17 6.97
CA ARG A 19 -22.21 -15.88 6.22
C ARG A 19 -22.10 -16.16 4.72
N GLN A 20 -20.98 -15.81 4.11
CA GLN A 20 -20.74 -16.09 2.69
C GLN A 20 -20.61 -17.60 2.44
N LEU A 21 -19.91 -18.32 3.33
CA LEU A 21 -19.84 -19.78 3.31
C LEU A 21 -21.22 -20.42 3.43
N ALA A 22 -22.01 -19.99 4.42
CA ALA A 22 -23.37 -20.47 4.61
C ALA A 22 -24.26 -20.20 3.39
N SER A 23 -24.06 -19.07 2.68
CA SER A 23 -24.79 -18.77 1.45
C SER A 23 -24.42 -19.74 0.33
N VAL A 24 -23.15 -20.07 0.16
CA VAL A 24 -22.68 -21.06 -0.79
C VAL A 24 -23.26 -22.45 -0.47
N MET A 25 -23.25 -22.83 0.80
CA MET A 25 -23.81 -24.13 1.23
C MET A 25 -25.32 -24.21 1.04
N ARG A 26 -26.07 -23.14 1.34
CA ARG A 26 -27.51 -23.08 1.06
C ARG A 26 -27.83 -23.19 -0.44
N TYR A 27 -27.02 -22.56 -1.29
CA TYR A 27 -27.16 -22.74 -2.72
C TYR A 27 -26.98 -24.18 -3.15
N GLN A 28 -25.93 -24.87 -2.67
CA GLN A 28 -25.69 -26.28 -2.99
C GLN A 28 -26.82 -27.19 -2.46
N ALA A 29 -27.29 -26.96 -1.24
CA ALA A 29 -28.41 -27.70 -0.67
C ALA A 29 -29.71 -27.54 -1.51
N ARG A 30 -29.97 -26.32 -1.97
CA ARG A 30 -31.11 -26.06 -2.89
C ARG A 30 -30.98 -26.86 -4.19
N GLN A 31 -29.79 -26.86 -4.83
CA GLN A 31 -29.56 -27.63 -6.05
C GLN A 31 -29.80 -29.13 -5.82
N LEU A 32 -29.36 -29.66 -4.66
CA LEU A 32 -29.61 -31.05 -4.29
C LEU A 32 -31.11 -31.39 -4.26
N VAL A 33 -31.91 -30.53 -3.58
CA VAL A 33 -33.36 -30.72 -3.48
C VAL A 33 -34.04 -30.63 -4.84
N MET A 34 -33.57 -29.73 -5.70
CA MET A 34 -34.10 -29.55 -7.07
C MET A 34 -33.63 -30.62 -8.05
N LYS A 35 -32.85 -31.60 -7.57
CA LYS A 35 -32.21 -32.68 -8.38
C LYS A 35 -31.33 -32.19 -9.52
N ASP A 36 -30.75 -30.99 -9.37
CA ASP A 36 -29.78 -30.43 -10.28
C ASP A 36 -28.39 -31.08 -10.06
N LYS A 37 -27.51 -30.91 -11.03
CA LYS A 37 -26.12 -31.43 -10.92
C LYS A 37 -25.35 -30.62 -9.87
N ILE A 38 -24.92 -31.31 -8.80
CA ILE A 38 -24.08 -30.75 -7.76
C ILE A 38 -22.61 -30.93 -8.14
N LYS A 39 -21.82 -29.89 -7.93
CA LYS A 39 -20.36 -29.97 -8.05
C LYS A 39 -19.74 -30.28 -6.70
N SER A 40 -18.91 -31.32 -6.64
CA SER A 40 -18.12 -31.66 -5.44
C SER A 40 -17.04 -30.61 -5.13
N THR A 41 -16.56 -29.89 -6.16
CA THR A 41 -15.57 -28.82 -6.03
C THR A 41 -16.07 -27.59 -6.77
N LEU A 42 -16.10 -26.45 -6.08
CA LEU A 42 -16.49 -25.17 -6.66
C LEU A 42 -15.25 -24.38 -7.10
N THR A 43 -15.31 -23.87 -8.33
CA THR A 43 -14.30 -22.95 -8.86
C THR A 43 -14.61 -21.50 -8.50
N ALA A 44 -13.69 -20.57 -8.78
CA ALA A 44 -13.91 -19.12 -8.63
C ALA A 44 -15.16 -18.64 -9.40
N ILE A 45 -15.34 -19.13 -10.62
CA ILE A 45 -16.49 -18.80 -11.48
C ILE A 45 -17.80 -19.29 -10.85
N ASP A 46 -17.79 -20.44 -10.20
CA ASP A 46 -18.98 -20.95 -9.51
C ASP A 46 -19.31 -20.10 -8.29
N VAL A 47 -18.30 -19.67 -7.52
CA VAL A 47 -18.47 -18.76 -6.39
C VAL A 47 -19.05 -17.41 -6.84
N GLU A 48 -18.56 -16.85 -7.95
CA GLU A 48 -19.10 -15.62 -8.52
C GLU A 48 -20.56 -15.75 -8.96
N LYS A 49 -20.94 -16.88 -9.54
CA LYS A 49 -22.34 -17.17 -9.89
C LYS A 49 -23.25 -17.25 -8.66
N ILE A 50 -22.73 -17.71 -7.53
CA ILE A 50 -23.50 -17.93 -6.29
C ILE A 50 -23.60 -16.63 -5.48
N LEU A 51 -22.48 -15.92 -5.31
CA LEU A 51 -22.37 -14.75 -4.45
C LEU A 51 -22.51 -13.41 -5.19
N GLY A 52 -22.55 -13.43 -6.52
CA GLY A 52 -22.49 -12.24 -7.38
C GLY A 52 -21.05 -11.80 -7.64
N LYS A 53 -20.91 -10.65 -8.32
CA LYS A 53 -19.59 -10.09 -8.63
C LYS A 53 -18.80 -9.77 -7.36
N PRO A 54 -17.46 -9.95 -7.38
CA PRO A 54 -16.59 -9.52 -6.29
C PRO A 54 -16.87 -8.10 -5.85
N ARG A 55 -16.94 -7.86 -4.55
CA ARG A 55 -17.15 -6.53 -3.96
C ARG A 55 -15.87 -5.72 -3.91
N TYR A 56 -14.73 -6.39 -3.90
CA TYR A 56 -13.40 -5.80 -3.78
C TYR A 56 -12.55 -6.27 -4.96
N SER A 57 -11.98 -5.34 -5.72
CA SER A 57 -11.08 -5.64 -6.83
C SER A 57 -9.65 -5.17 -6.49
N ASN A 58 -8.65 -5.90 -6.95
CA ASN A 58 -7.23 -5.56 -6.77
C ASN A 58 -6.59 -5.08 -8.08
N ASP A 59 -7.35 -4.46 -8.99
CA ASP A 59 -6.86 -4.01 -10.31
C ASP A 59 -5.85 -2.85 -10.28
N ILE A 60 -5.32 -2.55 -9.11
CA ILE A 60 -4.60 -1.33 -8.77
C ILE A 60 -3.15 -1.29 -9.31
N TYR A 61 -2.61 -2.43 -9.76
CA TYR A 61 -1.20 -2.52 -10.19
C TYR A 61 -0.87 -1.87 -11.52
N LYS A 62 -1.85 -1.54 -12.35
CA LYS A 62 -1.62 -0.90 -13.65
C LYS A 62 -1.08 0.53 -13.51
N ILE A 63 -1.40 1.19 -12.40
CA ILE A 63 -1.02 2.60 -12.14
C ILE A 63 0.39 2.69 -11.54
N ALA A 64 0.84 1.68 -10.79
CA ALA A 64 2.12 1.70 -10.08
C ALA A 64 3.38 1.68 -10.98
N ASN A 65 3.24 1.66 -12.30
CA ASN A 65 4.35 1.66 -13.24
C ASN A 65 4.65 3.05 -13.85
N MET A 66 4.16 4.11 -13.23
CA MET A 66 4.37 5.49 -13.67
C MET A 66 5.24 6.24 -12.66
N PRO A 67 6.08 7.22 -13.11
CA PRO A 67 6.77 8.11 -12.19
C PRO A 67 5.76 8.85 -11.28
N GLY A 68 6.14 9.06 -10.02
CA GLY A 68 5.30 9.72 -9.04
C GLY A 68 4.33 8.82 -8.30
N VAL A 69 4.29 7.51 -8.60
CA VAL A 69 3.40 6.57 -7.90
C VAL A 69 4.22 5.62 -7.02
N ALA A 70 3.86 5.54 -5.75
CA ALA A 70 4.48 4.66 -4.78
C ALA A 70 3.41 3.87 -4.00
N VAL A 71 3.77 2.68 -3.53
CA VAL A 71 2.90 1.82 -2.73
C VAL A 71 3.36 1.83 -1.28
N GLY A 72 2.49 2.28 -0.40
CA GLY A 72 2.65 2.21 1.05
C GLY A 72 1.83 1.09 1.67
N LEU A 73 2.04 0.89 2.96
CA LEU A 73 1.29 -0.07 3.77
C LEU A 73 0.62 0.64 4.94
N ALA A 74 -0.67 0.43 5.08
CA ALA A 74 -1.48 0.95 6.16
C ALA A 74 -1.93 -0.18 7.10
N TRP A 75 -2.21 0.19 8.35
CA TRP A 75 -2.88 -0.64 9.33
C TRP A 75 -4.19 0.01 9.74
N THR A 76 -5.26 -0.78 9.80
CA THR A 76 -6.59 -0.38 10.20
C THR A 76 -7.17 -1.37 11.20
N TYR A 77 -8.27 -1.01 11.85
CA TYR A 77 -8.97 -1.92 12.79
C TYR A 77 -9.53 -3.19 12.13
N VAL A 78 -9.62 -3.22 10.79
CA VAL A 78 -10.01 -4.42 10.02
C VAL A 78 -8.80 -5.18 9.45
N GLY A 79 -7.58 -4.79 9.79
CA GLY A 79 -6.34 -5.41 9.34
C GLY A 79 -5.47 -4.47 8.51
N GLY A 80 -4.48 -5.02 7.83
CA GLY A 80 -3.61 -4.24 6.95
C GLY A 80 -4.25 -4.00 5.59
N ASP A 81 -3.87 -2.88 4.98
CA ASP A 81 -4.25 -2.52 3.60
C ASP A 81 -3.07 -1.91 2.85
N ILE A 82 -3.16 -1.87 1.52
CA ILE A 82 -2.19 -1.16 0.68
C ILE A 82 -2.65 0.27 0.46
N LEU A 83 -1.70 1.17 0.38
CA LEU A 83 -1.94 2.59 0.22
C LEU A 83 -1.21 3.10 -1.02
N PHE A 84 -1.94 3.56 -2.02
CA PHE A 84 -1.36 4.23 -3.17
C PHE A 84 -1.10 5.69 -2.84
N ILE A 85 0.09 6.16 -3.21
CA ILE A 85 0.47 7.57 -3.10
C ILE A 85 0.85 8.03 -4.48
N GLU A 86 0.08 8.95 -5.02
CA GLU A 86 0.27 9.54 -6.33
C GLU A 86 0.79 10.97 -6.16
N THR A 87 1.88 11.28 -6.82
CA THR A 87 2.45 12.64 -6.84
C THR A 87 2.46 13.16 -8.25
N SER A 88 1.86 14.31 -8.47
CA SER A 88 1.84 15.04 -9.73
C SER A 88 2.52 16.39 -9.58
N LEU A 89 3.21 16.83 -10.64
CA LEU A 89 3.85 18.13 -10.73
C LEU A 89 3.10 19.00 -11.73
N SER A 90 2.91 20.26 -11.40
CA SER A 90 2.39 21.29 -12.31
C SER A 90 3.22 22.56 -12.19
N ASP A 91 3.19 23.42 -13.21
CA ASP A 91 3.82 24.73 -13.10
C ASP A 91 3.13 25.56 -12.01
N GLY A 92 3.91 26.27 -11.20
CA GLY A 92 3.39 27.01 -10.09
C GLY A 92 4.46 27.75 -9.27
N LYS A 93 4.21 27.91 -7.98
CA LYS A 93 5.04 28.68 -7.06
C LYS A 93 5.58 27.83 -5.89
N GLY A 94 5.74 26.53 -6.07
CA GLY A 94 6.27 25.64 -5.05
C GLY A 94 5.24 25.20 -4.00
N GLU A 95 3.95 25.28 -4.28
CA GLU A 95 2.90 24.91 -3.33
C GLU A 95 2.81 23.38 -3.18
N LEU A 96 2.65 22.92 -1.92
CA LEU A 96 2.31 21.55 -1.59
C LEU A 96 0.80 21.41 -1.42
N LYS A 97 0.15 20.65 -2.30
CA LYS A 97 -1.27 20.31 -2.20
C LYS A 97 -1.42 18.85 -1.78
N LEU A 98 -2.28 18.62 -0.79
CA LEU A 98 -2.54 17.30 -0.22
C LEU A 98 -4.04 16.98 -0.32
N THR A 99 -4.38 15.83 -0.89
CA THR A 99 -5.77 15.36 -1.02
C THR A 99 -5.88 13.87 -0.72
N GLY A 100 -7.09 13.38 -0.39
CA GLY A 100 -7.35 11.97 -0.07
C GLY A 100 -7.83 11.74 1.36
N ASN A 101 -8.43 12.77 2.01
CA ASN A 101 -8.95 12.70 3.38
C ASN A 101 -7.85 12.36 4.41
N LEU A 102 -6.75 13.12 4.35
CA LEU A 102 -5.57 12.93 5.18
C LEU A 102 -5.73 13.65 6.52
N GLY A 103 -5.46 12.97 7.61
CA GLY A 103 -5.35 13.53 8.95
C GLY A 103 -4.10 14.42 9.12
N ASN A 104 -4.02 15.09 10.26
CA ASN A 104 -2.96 16.08 10.49
C ASN A 104 -1.57 15.46 10.56
N VAL A 105 -1.42 14.31 11.21
CA VAL A 105 -0.11 13.62 11.32
C VAL A 105 0.41 13.21 9.94
N MET A 106 -0.48 12.74 9.06
CA MET A 106 -0.10 12.37 7.71
C MET A 106 0.28 13.58 6.85
N LYS A 107 -0.38 14.74 7.04
CA LYS A 107 -0.03 16.01 6.39
C LYS A 107 1.32 16.54 6.85
N GLU A 108 1.61 16.46 8.14
CA GLU A 108 2.92 16.81 8.71
C GLU A 108 4.02 15.91 8.17
N SER A 109 3.75 14.60 8.04
CA SER A 109 4.68 13.64 7.45
C SER A 109 4.99 13.98 5.98
N ALA A 110 3.99 14.40 5.19
CA ALA A 110 4.19 14.86 3.82
C ALA A 110 5.07 16.13 3.76
N SER A 111 4.82 17.08 4.66
CA SER A 111 5.63 18.31 4.76
C SER A 111 7.06 18.02 5.17
N THR A 112 7.28 17.10 6.12
CA THR A 112 8.61 16.63 6.55
C THR A 112 9.36 15.97 5.38
N ALA A 113 8.67 15.12 4.61
CA ALA A 113 9.23 14.45 3.45
C ALA A 113 9.68 15.45 2.38
N LEU A 114 8.87 16.46 2.08
CA LEU A 114 9.21 17.51 1.13
C LEU A 114 10.38 18.37 1.61
N THR A 115 10.35 18.83 2.86
CA THR A 115 11.42 19.64 3.46
C THR A 115 12.76 18.90 3.44
N TYR A 116 12.77 17.61 3.78
CA TYR A 116 13.99 16.80 3.70
C TYR A 116 14.53 16.73 2.28
N LEU A 117 13.66 16.53 1.28
CA LEU A 117 14.05 16.43 -0.12
C LEU A 117 14.59 17.77 -0.63
N GLN A 118 13.96 18.89 -0.30
CA GLN A 118 14.43 20.24 -0.61
C GLN A 118 15.81 20.51 -0.03
N SER A 119 16.02 20.22 1.26
CA SER A 119 17.28 20.41 1.96
C SER A 119 18.42 19.54 1.43
N ASN A 120 18.09 18.45 0.73
CA ASN A 120 19.04 17.51 0.18
C ASN A 120 18.99 17.42 -1.37
N ALA A 121 18.43 18.42 -2.04
CA ALA A 121 18.23 18.41 -3.49
C ALA A 121 19.51 18.07 -4.28
N LYS A 122 20.62 18.70 -3.95
CA LYS A 122 21.94 18.42 -4.57
C LYS A 122 22.38 16.96 -4.46
N LYS A 123 22.13 16.33 -3.29
CA LYS A 123 22.47 14.94 -3.04
C LYS A 123 21.72 13.99 -3.98
N TYR A 124 20.48 14.34 -4.29
CA TYR A 124 19.60 13.55 -5.17
C TYR A 124 19.62 14.02 -6.62
N LYS A 125 20.57 14.94 -6.97
CA LYS A 125 20.71 15.51 -8.30
C LYS A 125 19.44 16.21 -8.81
N LEU A 126 18.72 16.84 -7.90
CA LEU A 126 17.53 17.64 -8.18
C LEU A 126 17.94 19.11 -8.30
N ASP A 127 17.39 19.81 -9.28
CA ASP A 127 17.52 21.26 -9.35
C ASP A 127 16.61 21.91 -8.30
N SER A 128 17.18 22.75 -7.43
CA SER A 128 16.42 23.47 -6.40
C SER A 128 15.34 24.38 -6.98
N ILE A 129 15.51 24.87 -8.20
CA ILE A 129 14.53 25.67 -8.93
C ILE A 129 13.22 24.91 -9.17
N LEU A 130 13.25 23.57 -9.25
CA LEU A 130 12.05 22.77 -9.39
C LEU A 130 11.07 22.96 -8.22
N PHE A 131 11.58 23.14 -7.01
CA PHE A 131 10.75 23.36 -5.83
C PHE A 131 10.12 24.75 -5.77
N GLU A 132 10.63 25.72 -6.51
CA GLU A 132 10.08 27.09 -6.60
C GLU A 132 9.11 27.23 -7.77
N LYS A 133 9.32 26.48 -8.86
CA LYS A 133 8.56 26.62 -10.11
C LYS A 133 7.53 25.53 -10.34
N LYS A 134 7.51 24.47 -9.52
CA LYS A 134 6.55 23.38 -9.62
C LYS A 134 5.73 23.26 -8.34
N ASN A 135 4.42 23.27 -8.48
CA ASN A 135 3.54 22.82 -7.43
C ASN A 135 3.58 21.30 -7.36
N ILE A 136 3.59 20.78 -6.15
CA ILE A 136 3.61 19.34 -5.86
C ILE A 136 2.25 18.95 -5.29
N HIS A 137 1.52 18.09 -5.99
CA HIS A 137 0.24 17.57 -5.53
C HIS A 137 0.38 16.10 -5.15
N ILE A 138 0.19 15.78 -3.88
CA ILE A 138 0.12 14.41 -3.39
C ILE A 138 -1.35 14.04 -3.21
N HIS A 139 -1.78 12.99 -3.86
CA HIS A 139 -3.11 12.40 -3.73
C HIS A 139 -3.01 10.99 -3.20
N VAL A 140 -3.86 10.68 -2.22
CA VAL A 140 -4.02 9.31 -1.72
C VAL A 140 -5.45 8.86 -2.03
N PRO A 141 -5.64 7.97 -3.02
CA PRO A 141 -6.97 7.52 -3.44
C PRO A 141 -7.83 6.94 -2.31
N GLU A 142 -9.11 6.68 -2.60
CA GLU A 142 -10.13 6.25 -1.64
C GLU A 142 -10.43 7.32 -0.57
N GLY A 143 -10.71 8.55 -1.01
CA GLY A 143 -10.97 9.70 -0.15
C GLY A 143 -12.14 9.56 0.84
N ALA A 144 -13.02 8.57 0.64
CA ALA A 144 -14.09 8.26 1.60
C ALA A 144 -13.56 7.66 2.92
N VAL A 145 -12.37 7.06 2.90
CA VAL A 145 -11.74 6.45 4.08
C VAL A 145 -10.73 7.44 4.68
N PRO A 146 -10.91 7.90 5.93
CA PRO A 146 -9.92 8.71 6.60
C PRO A 146 -8.58 7.98 6.76
N LYS A 147 -7.49 8.68 6.49
CA LYS A 147 -6.13 8.15 6.59
C LYS A 147 -5.27 9.07 7.45
N ASP A 148 -4.64 8.51 8.48
CA ASP A 148 -3.74 9.28 9.33
C ASP A 148 -2.55 8.42 9.80
N GLY A 149 -1.52 9.10 10.30
CA GLY A 149 -0.33 8.48 10.86
C GLY A 149 0.96 8.79 10.09
N PRO A 150 2.13 8.64 10.76
CA PRO A 150 3.42 9.03 10.21
C PRO A 150 4.03 7.97 9.28
N SER A 151 3.50 6.74 9.26
CA SER A 151 4.11 5.57 8.61
C SER A 151 4.17 5.62 7.08
N ALA A 152 3.50 6.61 6.46
CA ALA A 152 3.53 6.84 5.02
C ALA A 152 4.66 7.81 4.58
N GLY A 153 5.42 8.40 5.50
CA GLY A 153 6.43 9.40 5.19
C GLY A 153 7.50 8.93 4.21
N VAL A 154 8.00 7.72 4.40
CA VAL A 154 8.95 7.08 3.48
C VAL A 154 8.35 6.93 2.08
N THR A 155 7.09 6.53 1.99
CA THR A 155 6.39 6.35 0.71
C THR A 155 6.13 7.68 0.02
N MET A 156 5.70 8.71 0.77
CA MET A 156 5.45 10.05 0.23
C MET A 156 6.73 10.67 -0.33
N MET A 157 7.83 10.60 0.43
CA MET A 157 9.12 11.09 -0.02
C MET A 157 9.59 10.39 -1.29
N SER A 158 9.41 9.06 -1.37
CA SER A 158 9.77 8.27 -2.54
C SER A 158 8.92 8.62 -3.76
N ALA A 159 7.62 8.87 -3.58
CA ALA A 159 6.72 9.32 -4.64
C ALA A 159 7.10 10.71 -5.18
N ILE A 160 7.42 11.66 -4.28
CA ILE A 160 7.90 13.01 -4.65
C ILE A 160 9.21 12.90 -5.43
N ALA A 161 10.19 12.14 -4.91
CA ALA A 161 11.48 11.94 -5.57
C ALA A 161 11.33 11.29 -6.95
N SER A 162 10.43 10.30 -7.06
CA SER A 162 10.09 9.66 -8.33
C SER A 162 9.51 10.66 -9.34
N ALA A 163 8.57 11.51 -8.93
CA ALA A 163 7.98 12.53 -9.79
C ALA A 163 9.01 13.56 -10.27
N LEU A 164 9.85 14.06 -9.34
CA LEU A 164 10.86 15.11 -9.66
C LEU A 164 12.01 14.58 -10.53
N THR A 165 12.39 13.30 -10.37
CA THR A 165 13.47 12.69 -11.16
C THR A 165 12.99 12.06 -12.47
N GLY A 166 11.67 11.88 -12.65
CA GLY A 166 11.09 11.11 -13.75
C GLY A 166 11.36 9.60 -13.68
N LYS A 167 12.00 9.12 -12.61
CA LYS A 167 12.30 7.70 -12.40
C LYS A 167 11.11 6.99 -11.76
N ARG A 168 10.86 5.76 -12.18
CA ARG A 168 9.77 4.95 -11.63
C ARG A 168 10.17 4.30 -10.31
N ILE A 169 9.18 4.01 -9.49
CA ILE A 169 9.35 3.09 -8.36
C ILE A 169 9.35 1.64 -8.88
N LYS A 170 10.20 0.82 -8.30
CA LYS A 170 10.31 -0.61 -8.63
C LYS A 170 8.93 -1.29 -8.51
N PRO A 171 8.50 -2.07 -9.52
CA PRO A 171 7.21 -2.76 -9.47
C PRO A 171 7.19 -3.82 -8.37
N PHE A 172 6.01 -4.07 -7.81
CA PHE A 172 5.77 -5.01 -6.71
C PHE A 172 6.54 -4.71 -5.42
N LEU A 173 6.99 -3.47 -5.24
CA LEU A 173 7.63 -2.96 -4.04
C LEU A 173 6.64 -2.12 -3.23
N ALA A 174 6.53 -2.40 -1.93
CA ALA A 174 5.88 -1.50 -0.98
C ALA A 174 6.86 -1.01 0.07
N MET A 175 6.48 0.05 0.77
CA MET A 175 7.31 0.59 1.83
C MET A 175 6.47 1.13 2.98
N THR A 176 7.05 1.13 4.18
CA THR A 176 6.47 1.73 5.37
C THR A 176 7.56 2.20 6.30
N GLY A 177 7.37 3.36 6.90
CA GLY A 177 8.33 3.96 7.81
C GLY A 177 8.02 5.44 8.03
N GLU A 178 8.33 5.92 9.20
CA GLU A 178 8.32 7.35 9.49
C GLU A 178 9.64 7.98 9.04
N ILE A 179 9.58 9.19 8.52
CA ILE A 179 10.77 9.96 8.10
C ILE A 179 11.01 11.11 9.07
N THR A 180 12.28 11.36 9.39
CA THR A 180 12.69 12.56 10.11
C THR A 180 13.26 13.63 9.16
N LEU A 181 13.34 14.90 9.62
CA LEU A 181 13.98 15.99 8.88
C LEU A 181 15.49 15.74 8.60
N ARG A 182 16.09 14.73 9.21
CA ARG A 182 17.48 14.31 8.98
C ARG A 182 17.57 13.10 8.04
N GLY A 183 16.42 12.63 7.54
CA GLY A 183 16.35 11.49 6.62
C GLY A 183 16.57 10.13 7.29
N GLN A 184 16.42 10.05 8.61
CA GLN A 184 16.37 8.77 9.30
C GLN A 184 15.01 8.13 9.08
N VAL A 185 15.00 6.81 8.97
CA VAL A 185 13.77 6.01 8.89
C VAL A 185 13.51 5.43 10.29
N LEU A 186 12.37 5.77 10.87
CA LEU A 186 11.96 5.31 12.18
C LEU A 186 11.00 4.11 12.10
N PRO A 187 10.98 3.26 13.14
CA PRO A 187 10.10 2.10 13.19
C PRO A 187 8.63 2.51 13.31
N VAL A 188 7.75 1.64 12.81
CA VAL A 188 6.30 1.86 12.80
C VAL A 188 5.55 0.62 13.28
N GLY A 189 4.32 0.81 13.75
CA GLY A 189 3.48 -0.29 14.22
C GLY A 189 2.72 -1.02 13.11
N GLY A 190 2.05 -2.12 13.50
CA GLY A 190 1.17 -2.89 12.62
C GLY A 190 1.92 -3.66 11.53
N ILE A 191 3.15 -4.08 11.78
CA ILE A 191 4.00 -4.75 10.77
C ILE A 191 3.39 -6.05 10.29
N LYS A 192 2.85 -6.86 11.19
CA LYS A 192 2.21 -8.13 10.84
C LYS A 192 1.05 -7.92 9.86
N GLU A 193 0.15 -7.01 10.18
CA GLU A 193 -1.01 -6.68 9.33
C GLU A 193 -0.59 -6.11 7.99
N LYS A 194 0.40 -5.21 7.97
CA LYS A 194 0.97 -4.60 6.77
C LYS A 194 1.61 -5.64 5.85
N VAL A 195 2.38 -6.57 6.40
CA VAL A 195 3.02 -7.65 5.64
C VAL A 195 1.97 -8.61 5.06
N LEU A 196 0.96 -8.97 5.84
CA LEU A 196 -0.16 -9.79 5.36
C LEU A 196 -0.94 -9.10 4.24
N ALA A 197 -1.14 -7.78 4.33
CA ALA A 197 -1.76 -7.00 3.25
C ALA A 197 -0.89 -6.99 1.98
N ALA A 198 0.40 -6.75 2.12
CA ALA A 198 1.35 -6.79 1.02
C ALA A 198 1.34 -8.15 0.30
N ARG A 199 1.33 -9.25 1.05
CA ARG A 199 1.21 -10.61 0.50
C ARG A 199 -0.11 -10.81 -0.25
N ARG A 200 -1.23 -10.39 0.34
CA ARG A 200 -2.56 -10.48 -0.31
C ARG A 200 -2.59 -9.74 -1.64
N ALA A 201 -1.95 -8.58 -1.67
CA ALA A 201 -1.84 -7.75 -2.85
C ALA A 201 -0.81 -8.27 -3.88
N GLY A 202 -0.08 -9.34 -3.60
CA GLY A 202 0.89 -9.94 -4.52
C GLY A 202 2.22 -9.19 -4.61
N LEU A 203 2.50 -8.29 -3.64
CA LEU A 203 3.78 -7.60 -3.52
C LEU A 203 4.91 -8.61 -3.25
N LYS A 204 6.09 -8.30 -3.77
CA LYS A 204 7.28 -9.17 -3.72
C LYS A 204 8.37 -8.64 -2.82
N GLU A 205 8.41 -7.32 -2.61
CA GLU A 205 9.44 -6.66 -1.84
C GLU A 205 8.81 -5.62 -0.90
N ILE A 206 9.38 -5.51 0.31
CA ILE A 206 8.95 -4.52 1.30
C ILE A 206 10.19 -3.83 1.86
N ILE A 207 10.19 -2.48 1.82
CA ILE A 207 11.17 -1.64 2.52
C ILE A 207 10.57 -1.21 3.85
N LEU A 208 11.33 -1.38 4.95
CA LEU A 208 10.92 -0.97 6.29
C LEU A 208 12.14 -0.59 7.14
N CYS A 209 11.86 0.08 8.27
CA CYS A 209 12.93 0.42 9.22
C CYS A 209 13.64 -0.84 9.72
N TRP A 210 14.96 -0.76 9.85
CA TRP A 210 15.77 -1.87 10.38
C TRP A 210 15.31 -2.34 11.78
N GLN A 211 14.79 -1.45 12.61
CA GLN A 211 14.27 -1.78 13.93
C GLN A 211 12.97 -2.63 13.90
N ASN A 212 12.28 -2.65 12.77
CA ASN A 212 11.10 -3.52 12.57
C ASN A 212 11.47 -4.94 12.13
N GLU A 213 12.75 -5.29 12.02
CA GLU A 213 13.18 -6.66 11.73
C GLU A 213 12.64 -7.65 12.76
N LYS A 214 12.67 -7.28 14.04
CA LYS A 214 12.11 -8.08 15.14
C LYS A 214 10.63 -8.39 14.95
N ASP A 215 9.84 -7.40 14.50
CA ASP A 215 8.40 -7.57 14.28
C ASP A 215 8.12 -8.53 13.10
N VAL A 216 9.00 -8.52 12.08
CA VAL A 216 8.92 -9.47 10.95
C VAL A 216 9.29 -10.89 11.39
N GLN A 217 10.27 -11.05 12.27
CA GLN A 217 10.70 -12.35 12.81
C GLN A 217 9.60 -13.03 13.66
N GLU A 218 8.66 -12.26 14.23
CA GLU A 218 7.50 -12.79 14.95
C GLU A 218 6.39 -13.33 14.03
N ILE A 219 6.47 -13.07 12.72
CA ILE A 219 5.48 -13.56 11.76
C ILE A 219 5.83 -14.99 11.35
N ASP A 220 4.83 -15.88 11.38
CA ASP A 220 5.00 -17.25 10.90
C ASP A 220 5.61 -17.26 9.49
N PRO A 221 6.71 -18.01 9.29
CA PRO A 221 7.44 -18.10 8.01
C PRO A 221 6.56 -18.43 6.81
N GLU A 222 5.47 -19.16 7.00
CA GLU A 222 4.53 -19.47 5.92
C GLU A 222 3.87 -18.21 5.35
N PHE A 223 3.62 -17.21 6.19
CA PHE A 223 2.98 -15.95 5.76
C PHE A 223 3.92 -14.95 5.10
N ILE A 224 5.22 -15.10 5.25
CA ILE A 224 6.22 -14.22 4.63
C ILE A 224 6.95 -14.85 3.45
N LYS A 225 6.67 -16.11 3.17
CA LYS A 225 7.29 -16.86 2.06
C LYS A 225 7.08 -16.15 0.72
N GLY A 226 8.19 -15.87 0.02
CA GLY A 226 8.18 -15.21 -1.29
C GLY A 226 8.16 -13.68 -1.23
N ILE A 227 8.27 -13.08 -0.04
CA ILE A 227 8.47 -11.64 0.15
C ILE A 227 9.94 -11.40 0.55
N LYS A 228 10.59 -10.46 -0.13
CA LYS A 228 11.94 -9.99 0.22
C LYS A 228 11.82 -8.72 1.07
N PHE A 229 12.46 -8.73 2.23
CA PHE A 229 12.50 -7.58 3.14
C PHE A 229 13.80 -6.81 2.97
N HIS A 230 13.69 -5.48 2.94
CA HIS A 230 14.82 -4.56 2.90
C HIS A 230 14.77 -3.68 4.15
N TYR A 231 15.70 -3.91 5.07
CA TYR A 231 15.82 -3.16 6.31
C TYR A 231 16.73 -1.95 6.12
N VAL A 232 16.18 -0.76 6.29
CA VAL A 232 16.89 0.49 6.02
C VAL A 232 16.95 1.39 7.25
N LYS A 233 17.97 2.26 7.29
CA LYS A 233 18.19 3.26 8.34
C LYS A 233 17.92 4.67 7.81
N THR A 234 18.12 4.91 6.52
CA THR A 234 18.06 6.24 5.93
C THR A 234 17.27 6.28 4.63
N MET A 235 16.73 7.44 4.29
CA MET A 235 16.04 7.68 3.03
C MET A 235 16.91 7.50 1.79
N SER A 236 18.23 7.68 1.91
CA SER A 236 19.14 7.38 0.79
C SER A 236 19.09 5.92 0.40
N GLN A 237 19.15 5.01 1.38
CA GLN A 237 19.00 3.58 1.15
C GLN A 237 17.63 3.23 0.55
N VAL A 238 16.56 3.92 1.01
CA VAL A 238 15.22 3.71 0.44
C VAL A 238 15.20 4.05 -1.04
N LEU A 239 15.70 5.25 -1.44
CA LEU A 239 15.65 5.68 -2.84
C LEU A 239 16.56 4.84 -3.74
N GLU A 240 17.72 4.39 -3.26
CA GLU A 240 18.61 3.47 -3.98
C GLU A 240 17.92 2.14 -4.30
N LEU A 241 17.09 1.63 -3.38
CA LEU A 241 16.36 0.37 -3.54
C LEU A 241 15.07 0.55 -4.36
N ALA A 242 14.43 1.70 -4.23
CA ALA A 242 13.09 1.93 -4.77
C ALA A 242 13.08 2.50 -6.19
N LEU A 243 14.01 3.40 -6.54
CA LEU A 243 14.00 4.07 -7.84
C LEU A 243 14.71 3.23 -8.91
N VAL A 244 14.04 3.06 -10.05
CA VAL A 244 14.55 2.35 -11.22
C VAL A 244 14.42 3.22 -12.48
N GLY A 245 15.43 3.13 -13.35
CA GLY A 245 15.49 3.90 -14.61
C GLY A 245 16.61 4.91 -14.65
#